data_72c17dfa1560067b13e12931904377cb
#
_entry.id   72c17dfa1560067b13e12931904377cb
#
_cell.length_a   1.000
_cell.length_b   1.000
_cell.length_c   1.000
_cell.angle_alpha   90.00
_cell.angle_beta   90.00
_cell.angle_gamma   90.00
#
_symmetry.space_group_name_H-M   'P 1'
#
loop_
_entity.id
_entity.type
_entity.pdbx_description
1 polymer ?
#
loop_
_entity_poly.entity_id
_entity_poly.type
_entity_poly.pdbx_seq_one_letter_code
_entity_poly.pdbx_strand_id
1 'polypeptide(L)'
;MRLITIIIVMLLSGFAFAQDLEQRLYDAYRATDMDVWARYIDSVDWETATVDERSMLINYEYGYTAHVVSIKQEDAAQRLYQLEQHLEAHRNMMDSGVYYAYQTGISCFKLSLEKRHITKQIKNIYGYIERAMQISPNDPFVLTMQGNVEFFNPFFGNKQKALKYYQKADSIYSIEPRLHNYPRWNIRAMQIPMEKILDRYNK
;
A
#
# COMPACT_ATOMS: atom_id res chain seq x y z
N MET A 1 3.51 -35.45 21.54
CA MET A 1 2.31 -35.23 20.73
C MET A 1 1.49 -34.00 21.14
N ARG A 2 1.10 -33.80 22.40
CA ARG A 2 0.26 -32.65 22.81
C ARG A 2 0.83 -31.26 22.49
N LEU A 3 2.15 -31.06 22.59
CA LEU A 3 2.77 -29.75 22.33
C LEU A 3 2.71 -29.35 20.83
N ILE A 4 2.92 -30.32 19.94
CA ILE A 4 2.87 -30.10 18.47
C ILE A 4 1.44 -29.78 18.04
N THR A 5 0.43 -30.41 18.65
CA THR A 5 -0.98 -30.15 18.36
C THR A 5 -1.37 -28.73 18.77
N ILE A 6 -0.87 -28.24 19.92
CA ILE A 6 -1.14 -26.89 20.41
C ILE A 6 -0.50 -25.84 19.47
N ILE A 7 0.72 -26.08 19.02
CA ILE A 7 1.40 -25.16 18.08
C ILE A 7 0.67 -25.10 16.73
N ILE A 8 0.23 -26.24 16.20
CA ILE A 8 -0.56 -26.30 14.96
C ILE A 8 -1.89 -25.58 15.11
N VAL A 9 -2.59 -25.74 16.22
CA VAL A 9 -3.86 -25.03 16.48
C VAL A 9 -3.65 -23.52 16.60
N MET A 10 -2.59 -23.07 17.27
CA MET A 10 -2.27 -21.63 17.35
C MET A 10 -1.91 -21.03 15.97
N LEU A 11 -1.17 -21.76 15.13
CA LEU A 11 -0.85 -21.32 13.78
C LEU A 11 -2.11 -21.25 12.90
N LEU A 12 -3.00 -22.21 12.99
CA LEU A 12 -4.25 -22.23 12.22
C LEU A 12 -5.24 -21.13 12.67
N SER A 13 -5.28 -20.81 13.96
CA SER A 13 -6.14 -19.72 14.46
C SER A 13 -5.65 -18.34 14.05
N GLY A 14 -4.33 -18.11 14.02
CA GLY A 14 -3.74 -16.85 13.51
C GLY A 14 -4.04 -16.62 12.03
N PHE A 15 -3.93 -17.67 11.20
CA PHE A 15 -4.28 -17.60 9.78
C PHE A 15 -5.76 -17.30 9.53
N ALA A 16 -6.65 -17.90 10.29
CA ALA A 16 -8.09 -17.67 10.17
C ALA A 16 -8.47 -16.23 10.57
N PHE A 17 -7.83 -15.68 11.59
CA PHE A 17 -8.09 -14.31 12.04
C PHE A 17 -7.58 -13.28 11.03
N ALA A 18 -6.39 -13.46 10.49
CA ALA A 18 -5.84 -12.57 9.48
C ALA A 18 -6.66 -12.54 8.18
N GLN A 19 -7.19 -13.69 7.75
CA GLN A 19 -8.11 -13.77 6.61
C GLN A 19 -9.46 -13.08 6.89
N ASP A 20 -10.01 -13.21 8.09
CA ASP A 20 -11.25 -12.54 8.47
C ASP A 20 -11.06 -11.01 8.54
N LEU A 21 -9.95 -10.54 9.10
CA LEU A 21 -9.61 -9.11 9.13
C LEU A 21 -9.43 -8.54 7.72
N GLU A 22 -8.68 -9.23 6.85
CA GLU A 22 -8.50 -8.81 5.45
C GLU A 22 -9.82 -8.73 4.70
N GLN A 23 -10.70 -9.71 4.89
CA GLN A 23 -12.02 -9.70 4.26
C GLN A 23 -12.85 -8.50 4.71
N ARG A 24 -12.88 -8.19 6.00
CA ARG A 24 -13.63 -7.05 6.55
C ARG A 24 -13.09 -5.71 6.06
N LEU A 25 -11.77 -5.55 6.05
CA LEU A 25 -11.11 -4.35 5.52
C LEU A 25 -11.40 -4.16 4.03
N TYR A 26 -11.36 -5.25 3.26
CA TYR A 26 -11.68 -5.22 1.84
C TYR A 26 -13.16 -4.90 1.56
N ASP A 27 -14.06 -5.45 2.35
CA ASP A 27 -15.50 -5.17 2.22
C ASP A 27 -15.81 -3.71 2.56
N ALA A 28 -15.19 -3.15 3.60
CA ALA A 28 -15.28 -1.73 3.93
C ALA A 28 -14.76 -0.84 2.78
N TYR A 29 -13.61 -1.20 2.20
CA TYR A 29 -13.07 -0.52 1.01
C TYR A 29 -14.06 -0.56 -0.17
N ARG A 30 -14.60 -1.73 -0.49
CA ARG A 30 -15.57 -1.88 -1.58
C ARG A 30 -16.86 -1.10 -1.37
N ALA A 31 -17.34 -1.06 -0.13
CA ALA A 31 -18.53 -0.29 0.24
C ALA A 31 -18.26 1.22 0.28
N THR A 32 -17.01 1.65 0.17
CA THR A 32 -16.58 3.04 0.37
C THR A 32 -16.96 3.55 1.78
N ASP A 33 -17.05 2.62 2.74
CA ASP A 33 -17.36 2.92 4.13
C ASP A 33 -16.06 3.20 4.90
N MET A 34 -15.64 4.45 4.84
CA MET A 34 -14.36 4.88 5.41
C MET A 34 -14.37 4.85 6.94
N ASP A 35 -15.53 5.03 7.57
CA ASP A 35 -15.65 4.93 9.03
C ASP A 35 -15.49 3.49 9.51
N VAL A 36 -16.06 2.53 8.79
CA VAL A 36 -15.86 1.11 9.05
C VAL A 36 -14.41 0.72 8.80
N TRP A 37 -13.79 1.22 7.72
CA TRP A 37 -12.39 0.95 7.42
C TRP A 37 -11.48 1.47 8.54
N ALA A 38 -11.66 2.72 8.99
CA ALA A 38 -10.92 3.30 10.11
C ALA A 38 -11.06 2.45 11.39
N ARG A 39 -12.30 2.07 11.75
CA ARG A 39 -12.56 1.26 12.95
C ARG A 39 -11.85 -0.09 12.91
N TYR A 40 -11.77 -0.76 11.75
CA TYR A 40 -11.03 -2.01 11.64
C TYR A 40 -9.52 -1.81 11.76
N ILE A 41 -8.96 -0.76 11.16
CA ILE A 41 -7.55 -0.40 11.38
C ILE A 41 -7.28 -0.16 12.86
N ASP A 42 -8.11 0.65 13.51
CA ASP A 42 -7.94 1.03 14.91
C ASP A 42 -8.22 -0.13 15.91
N SER A 43 -8.88 -1.20 15.44
CA SER A 43 -9.15 -2.38 16.28
C SER A 43 -7.96 -3.34 16.40
N VAL A 44 -6.94 -3.20 15.57
CA VAL A 44 -5.76 -4.06 15.61
C VAL A 44 -4.79 -3.52 16.66
N ASP A 45 -4.51 -4.34 17.67
CA ASP A 45 -3.46 -4.04 18.64
C ASP A 45 -2.10 -4.33 18.01
N TRP A 46 -1.38 -3.27 17.65
CA TRP A 46 -0.08 -3.35 17.01
C TRP A 46 0.94 -4.17 17.81
N GLU A 47 0.93 -4.08 19.13
CA GLU A 47 1.93 -4.71 19.98
C GLU A 47 1.77 -6.25 20.02
N THR A 48 0.54 -6.72 19.91
CA THR A 48 0.23 -8.16 19.95
C THR A 48 0.05 -8.79 18.57
N ALA A 49 -0.08 -7.96 17.52
CA ALA A 49 -0.28 -8.43 16.15
C ALA A 49 0.93 -9.24 15.64
N THR A 50 0.65 -10.26 14.85
CA THR A 50 1.68 -11.05 14.15
C THR A 50 2.37 -10.22 13.06
N VAL A 51 3.49 -10.73 12.54
CA VAL A 51 4.22 -10.08 11.42
C VAL A 51 3.31 -9.92 10.19
N ASP A 52 2.51 -10.95 9.87
CA ASP A 52 1.60 -10.92 8.72
C ASP A 52 0.45 -9.91 8.93
N GLU A 53 -0.13 -9.86 10.12
CA GLU A 53 -1.16 -8.88 10.48
C GLU A 53 -0.62 -7.45 10.43
N ARG A 54 0.60 -7.20 10.92
CA ARG A 54 1.26 -5.88 10.82
C ARG A 54 1.51 -5.49 9.37
N SER A 55 1.99 -6.41 8.54
CA SER A 55 2.19 -6.17 7.10
C SER A 55 0.88 -5.79 6.41
N MET A 56 -0.20 -6.52 6.71
CA MET A 56 -1.53 -6.24 6.17
C MET A 56 -2.06 -4.91 6.70
N LEU A 57 -1.92 -4.63 8.00
CA LEU A 57 -2.34 -3.37 8.60
C LEU A 57 -1.67 -2.17 7.94
N ILE A 58 -0.32 -2.18 7.78
CA ILE A 58 0.42 -1.11 7.08
C ILE A 58 -0.17 -0.86 5.69
N ASN A 59 -0.50 -1.92 4.99
CA ASN A 59 -1.01 -1.81 3.63
C ASN A 59 -2.40 -1.16 3.60
N TYR A 60 -3.30 -1.53 4.51
CA TYR A 60 -4.63 -0.91 4.62
C TYR A 60 -4.57 0.50 5.20
N GLU A 61 -3.68 0.77 6.16
CA GLU A 61 -3.39 2.13 6.64
C GLU A 61 -2.89 3.03 5.52
N TYR A 62 -2.02 2.51 4.64
CA TYR A 62 -1.54 3.26 3.48
C TYR A 62 -2.70 3.66 2.56
N GLY A 63 -3.60 2.72 2.25
CA GLY A 63 -4.77 3.00 1.42
C GLY A 63 -5.73 3.99 2.07
N TYR A 64 -6.01 3.83 3.35
CA TYR A 64 -6.84 4.76 4.11
C TYR A 64 -6.21 6.16 4.18
N THR A 65 -4.91 6.24 4.50
CA THR A 65 -4.17 7.51 4.53
C THR A 65 -4.19 8.21 3.16
N ALA A 66 -4.03 7.46 2.05
CA ALA A 66 -4.16 8.02 0.72
C ALA A 66 -5.52 8.69 0.50
N HIS A 67 -6.60 8.06 0.98
CA HIS A 67 -7.95 8.61 0.89
C HIS A 67 -8.09 9.90 1.71
N VAL A 68 -7.82 9.87 3.02
CA VAL A 68 -8.01 11.02 3.92
C VAL A 68 -7.13 12.21 3.54
N VAL A 69 -5.91 11.96 3.02
CA VAL A 69 -5.04 13.00 2.46
C VAL A 69 -5.64 13.61 1.20
N SER A 70 -6.23 12.79 0.32
CA SER A 70 -6.81 13.26 -0.95
C SER A 70 -7.98 14.21 -0.74
N ILE A 71 -8.80 13.97 0.29
CA ILE A 71 -9.96 14.80 0.65
C ILE A 71 -9.62 15.85 1.72
N LYS A 72 -8.37 15.90 2.19
CA LYS A 72 -7.88 16.80 3.25
C LYS A 72 -8.70 16.72 4.54
N GLN A 73 -8.98 15.48 4.97
CA GLN A 73 -9.66 15.24 6.23
C GLN A 73 -8.84 15.77 7.41
N GLU A 74 -9.51 16.16 8.48
CA GLU A 74 -8.87 16.82 9.63
C GLU A 74 -7.78 15.97 10.30
N ASP A 75 -7.98 14.66 10.37
CA ASP A 75 -7.04 13.71 10.97
C ASP A 75 -5.94 13.20 10.01
N ALA A 76 -5.92 13.66 8.75
CA ALA A 76 -4.99 13.15 7.73
C ALA A 76 -3.52 13.20 8.16
N ALA A 77 -3.10 14.26 8.86
CA ALA A 77 -1.73 14.38 9.37
C ALA A 77 -1.44 13.35 10.47
N GLN A 78 -2.40 13.07 11.33
CA GLN A 78 -2.29 12.07 12.39
C GLN A 78 -2.21 10.66 11.79
N ARG A 79 -3.07 10.34 10.83
CA ARG A 79 -3.04 9.04 10.11
C ARG A 79 -1.73 8.82 9.37
N LEU A 80 -1.21 9.85 8.72
CA LEU A 80 0.10 9.78 8.08
C LEU A 80 1.22 9.52 9.08
N TYR A 81 1.21 10.19 10.22
CA TYR A 81 2.19 9.97 11.29
C TYR A 81 2.13 8.53 11.83
N GLN A 82 0.93 8.01 12.09
CA GLN A 82 0.73 6.63 12.54
C GLN A 82 1.29 5.61 11.54
N LEU A 83 0.96 5.76 10.26
CA LEU A 83 1.50 4.93 9.19
C LEU A 83 3.03 4.94 9.15
N GLU A 84 3.66 6.12 9.33
CA GLU A 84 5.12 6.22 9.36
C GLU A 84 5.73 5.47 10.54
N GLN A 85 5.12 5.55 11.73
CA GLN A 85 5.59 4.82 12.92
C GLN A 85 5.48 3.31 12.71
N HIS A 86 4.36 2.81 12.22
CA HIS A 86 4.16 1.39 11.95
C HIS A 86 5.10 0.88 10.86
N LEU A 87 5.27 1.64 9.77
CA LEU A 87 6.19 1.28 8.71
C LEU A 87 7.64 1.19 9.19
N GLU A 88 8.11 2.15 10.00
CA GLU A 88 9.47 2.15 10.53
C GLU A 88 9.68 1.00 11.53
N ALA A 89 8.72 0.75 12.41
CA ALA A 89 8.76 -0.37 13.34
C ALA A 89 8.80 -1.74 12.63
N HIS A 90 8.19 -1.84 11.44
CA HIS A 90 8.12 -3.07 10.66
C HIS A 90 9.23 -3.21 9.59
N ARG A 91 10.09 -2.22 9.44
CA ARG A 91 11.10 -2.07 8.37
C ARG A 91 11.94 -3.33 8.13
N ASN A 92 12.42 -3.95 9.21
CA ASN A 92 13.31 -5.12 9.13
C ASN A 92 12.57 -6.44 8.82
N MET A 93 11.24 -6.41 8.78
CA MET A 93 10.37 -7.57 8.55
C MET A 93 9.81 -7.60 7.13
N MET A 94 10.06 -6.55 6.32
CA MET A 94 9.57 -6.46 4.95
C MET A 94 10.72 -6.37 3.94
N ASP A 95 10.41 -6.62 2.66
CA ASP A 95 11.34 -6.38 1.57
C ASP A 95 11.75 -4.91 1.51
N SER A 96 13.06 -4.66 1.38
CA SER A 96 13.57 -3.29 1.40
C SER A 96 13.09 -2.45 0.21
N GLY A 97 12.83 -3.05 -0.95
CA GLY A 97 12.25 -2.35 -2.10
C GLY A 97 10.81 -1.94 -1.84
N VAL A 98 10.02 -2.81 -1.20
CA VAL A 98 8.65 -2.52 -0.76
C VAL A 98 8.64 -1.40 0.28
N TYR A 99 9.57 -1.42 1.26
CA TYR A 99 9.73 -0.32 2.21
C TYR A 99 9.96 1.02 1.51
N TYR A 100 10.87 1.10 0.54
CA TYR A 100 11.12 2.32 -0.21
C TYR A 100 9.94 2.73 -1.11
N ALA A 101 9.16 1.79 -1.60
CA ALA A 101 7.92 2.09 -2.31
C ALA A 101 6.90 2.78 -1.39
N TYR A 102 6.71 2.30 -0.16
CA TYR A 102 5.90 3.01 0.84
C TYR A 102 6.43 4.41 1.15
N GLN A 103 7.75 4.56 1.36
CA GLN A 103 8.37 5.87 1.60
C GLN A 103 8.15 6.85 0.43
N THR A 104 8.06 6.34 -0.81
CA THR A 104 7.69 7.14 -1.99
C THR A 104 6.28 7.71 -1.82
N GLY A 105 5.29 6.87 -1.51
CA GLY A 105 3.91 7.29 -1.29
C GLY A 105 3.74 8.25 -0.11
N ILE A 106 4.39 7.96 1.01
CA ILE A 106 4.44 8.83 2.19
C ILE A 106 4.98 10.22 1.83
N SER A 107 6.05 10.29 1.03
CA SER A 107 6.59 11.56 0.55
C SER A 107 5.60 12.33 -0.34
N CYS A 108 4.79 11.62 -1.15
CA CYS A 108 3.69 12.23 -1.90
C CYS A 108 2.60 12.78 -0.97
N PHE A 109 2.24 12.05 0.09
CA PHE A 109 1.27 12.50 1.07
C PHE A 109 1.75 13.74 1.82
N LYS A 110 3.01 13.77 2.26
CA LYS A 110 3.64 14.96 2.86
C LYS A 110 3.61 16.16 1.92
N LEU A 111 3.94 15.97 0.66
CA LEU A 111 3.86 17.02 -0.35
C LEU A 111 2.44 17.57 -0.53
N SER A 112 1.42 16.71 -0.41
CA SER A 112 0.01 17.11 -0.51
C SER A 112 -0.48 17.88 0.71
N LEU A 113 -0.05 17.49 1.91
CA LEU A 113 -0.45 18.12 3.18
C LEU A 113 0.34 19.40 3.47
N GLU A 114 1.64 19.37 3.21
CA GLU A 114 2.56 20.47 3.54
C GLU A 114 3.15 21.09 2.29
N LYS A 115 2.82 22.35 2.02
CA LYS A 115 3.44 23.14 0.95
C LYS A 115 4.85 23.63 1.29
N ARG A 116 5.45 23.09 2.35
CA ARG A 116 6.82 23.41 2.77
C ARG A 116 7.80 22.39 2.22
N HIS A 117 9.02 22.85 1.94
CA HIS A 117 10.10 21.98 1.47
C HIS A 117 9.79 21.14 0.21
N ILE A 118 9.02 21.68 -0.72
CA ILE A 118 8.58 21.03 -1.97
C ILE A 118 9.74 20.35 -2.69
N THR A 119 10.85 21.06 -2.89
CA THR A 119 12.04 20.52 -3.57
C THR A 119 12.63 19.31 -2.87
N LYS A 120 12.66 19.32 -1.52
CA LYS A 120 13.13 18.18 -0.73
C LYS A 120 12.20 16.98 -0.88
N GLN A 121 10.88 17.20 -0.81
CA GLN A 121 9.90 16.12 -0.97
C GLN A 121 9.95 15.51 -2.37
N ILE A 122 10.05 16.33 -3.41
CA ILE A 122 10.22 15.84 -4.78
C ILE A 122 11.49 15.00 -4.91
N LYS A 123 12.62 15.46 -4.36
CA LYS A 123 13.87 14.70 -4.36
C LYS A 123 13.71 13.35 -3.63
N ASN A 124 13.01 13.33 -2.50
CA ASN A 124 12.74 12.11 -1.75
C ASN A 124 11.88 11.13 -2.56
N ILE A 125 10.80 11.60 -3.20
CA ILE A 125 9.92 10.78 -4.05
C ILE A 125 10.74 10.04 -5.10
N TYR A 126 11.56 10.76 -5.88
CA TYR A 126 12.38 10.14 -6.92
C TYR A 126 13.49 9.26 -6.36
N GLY A 127 14.16 9.66 -5.29
CA GLY A 127 15.21 8.87 -4.67
C GLY A 127 14.69 7.55 -4.08
N TYR A 128 13.52 7.58 -3.46
CA TYR A 128 12.93 6.37 -2.89
C TYR A 128 12.42 5.42 -3.97
N ILE A 129 11.71 5.92 -4.98
CA ILE A 129 11.21 5.02 -6.03
C ILE A 129 12.35 4.44 -6.88
N GLU A 130 13.40 5.21 -7.16
CA GLU A 130 14.59 4.70 -7.83
C GLU A 130 15.23 3.58 -7.01
N ARG A 131 15.36 3.78 -5.68
CA ARG A 131 15.90 2.76 -4.78
C ARG A 131 15.03 1.52 -4.72
N ALA A 132 13.71 1.68 -4.64
CA ALA A 132 12.76 0.58 -4.69
C ALA A 132 12.92 -0.26 -5.95
N MET A 133 12.99 0.39 -7.11
CA MET A 133 13.16 -0.26 -8.42
C MET A 133 14.53 -0.93 -8.60
N GLN A 134 15.58 -0.41 -7.95
CA GLN A 134 16.90 -1.08 -7.95
C GLN A 134 16.90 -2.38 -7.15
N ILE A 135 16.18 -2.42 -6.03
CA ILE A 135 16.15 -3.56 -5.11
C ILE A 135 15.16 -4.61 -5.59
N SER A 136 13.94 -4.22 -5.91
CA SER A 136 12.82 -5.13 -6.19
C SER A 136 12.08 -4.76 -7.49
N PRO A 137 12.78 -4.82 -8.66
CA PRO A 137 12.25 -4.34 -9.95
C PRO A 137 11.09 -5.15 -10.52
N ASN A 138 10.79 -6.30 -9.93
CA ASN A 138 9.69 -7.18 -10.32
C ASN A 138 8.62 -7.32 -9.22
N ASP A 139 8.77 -6.61 -8.11
CA ASP A 139 7.71 -6.59 -7.10
C ASP A 139 6.51 -5.79 -7.63
N PRO A 140 5.28 -6.34 -7.60
CA PRO A 140 4.13 -5.69 -8.21
C PRO A 140 3.70 -4.41 -7.47
N PHE A 141 3.95 -4.30 -6.16
CA PHE A 141 3.70 -3.05 -5.43
C PHE A 141 4.70 -1.97 -5.81
N VAL A 142 5.98 -2.30 -5.94
CA VAL A 142 7.03 -1.39 -6.42
C VAL A 142 6.72 -0.89 -7.83
N LEU A 143 6.29 -1.79 -8.72
CA LEU A 143 5.87 -1.44 -10.08
C LEU A 143 4.64 -0.52 -10.07
N THR A 144 3.65 -0.81 -9.21
CA THR A 144 2.47 0.06 -9.03
C THR A 144 2.89 1.46 -8.58
N MET A 145 3.79 1.56 -7.60
CA MET A 145 4.28 2.86 -7.12
C MET A 145 5.06 3.63 -8.17
N GLN A 146 5.90 2.95 -8.97
CA GLN A 146 6.56 3.59 -10.11
C GLN A 146 5.53 4.08 -11.15
N GLY A 147 4.51 3.28 -11.43
CA GLY A 147 3.39 3.69 -12.27
C GLY A 147 2.67 4.92 -11.73
N ASN A 148 2.41 4.98 -10.43
CA ASN A 148 1.80 6.13 -9.78
C ASN A 148 2.65 7.40 -9.90
N VAL A 149 3.97 7.31 -9.71
CA VAL A 149 4.89 8.45 -9.90
C VAL A 149 4.81 8.96 -11.33
N GLU A 150 4.80 8.09 -12.34
CA GLU A 150 4.68 8.47 -13.74
C GLU A 150 3.28 9.04 -14.09
N PHE A 151 2.22 8.51 -13.47
CA PHE A 151 0.84 8.89 -13.78
C PHE A 151 0.45 10.25 -13.17
N PHE A 152 0.81 10.46 -11.89
CA PHE A 152 0.36 11.63 -11.12
C PHE A 152 1.31 12.81 -11.19
N ASN A 153 2.52 12.66 -11.77
CA ASN A 153 3.43 13.78 -11.91
C ASN A 153 2.93 14.76 -13.00
N PRO A 154 2.57 16.00 -12.64
CA PRO A 154 2.00 16.95 -13.58
C PRO A 154 3.05 17.55 -14.58
N PHE A 155 4.34 17.48 -14.25
CA PHE A 155 5.39 18.15 -15.01
C PHE A 155 6.19 17.20 -15.90
N PHE A 156 6.51 16.01 -15.38
CA PHE A 156 7.41 15.06 -16.05
C PHE A 156 6.79 13.68 -16.19
N GLY A 157 5.51 13.53 -15.84
CA GLY A 157 4.82 12.26 -15.89
C GLY A 157 4.62 11.74 -17.31
N ASN A 158 4.77 10.43 -17.47
CA ASN A 158 4.58 9.75 -18.74
C ASN A 158 3.53 8.65 -18.60
N LYS A 159 2.32 8.92 -19.10
CA LYS A 159 1.19 7.98 -18.99
C LYS A 159 1.41 6.67 -19.72
N GLN A 160 2.15 6.67 -20.85
CA GLN A 160 2.47 5.43 -21.55
C GLN A 160 3.44 4.58 -20.74
N LYS A 161 4.41 5.22 -20.08
CA LYS A 161 5.34 4.54 -19.18
C LYS A 161 4.63 4.03 -17.93
N ALA A 162 3.71 4.83 -17.36
CA ALA A 162 2.85 4.40 -16.27
C ALA A 162 2.05 3.14 -16.65
N LEU A 163 1.43 3.13 -17.84
CA LEU A 163 0.66 2.00 -18.33
C LEU A 163 1.50 0.72 -18.39
N LYS A 164 2.75 0.80 -18.87
CA LYS A 164 3.64 -0.37 -18.92
C LYS A 164 3.93 -0.94 -17.52
N TYR A 165 4.14 -0.08 -16.53
CA TYR A 165 4.36 -0.52 -15.17
C TYR A 165 3.10 -1.16 -14.57
N TYR A 166 1.93 -0.56 -14.76
CA TYR A 166 0.67 -1.14 -14.30
C TYR A 166 0.36 -2.48 -14.95
N GLN A 167 0.53 -2.60 -16.27
CA GLN A 167 0.32 -3.86 -16.98
C GLN A 167 1.27 -4.96 -16.49
N LYS A 168 2.54 -4.62 -16.22
CA LYS A 168 3.50 -5.57 -15.64
C LYS A 168 3.09 -5.98 -14.23
N ALA A 169 2.66 -5.05 -13.38
CA ALA A 169 2.18 -5.34 -12.03
C ALA A 169 0.92 -6.22 -12.08
N ASP A 170 -0.05 -5.88 -12.92
CA ASP A 170 -1.30 -6.63 -13.08
C ASP A 170 -1.06 -8.07 -13.54
N SER A 171 -0.12 -8.27 -14.48
CA SER A 171 0.27 -9.61 -14.91
C SER A 171 0.84 -10.47 -13.79
N ILE A 172 1.64 -9.87 -12.88
CA ILE A 172 2.21 -10.59 -11.74
C ILE A 172 1.10 -10.92 -10.72
N TYR A 173 0.24 -9.96 -10.39
CA TYR A 173 -0.90 -10.20 -9.51
C TYR A 173 -1.86 -11.28 -10.04
N SER A 174 -2.02 -11.37 -11.36
CA SER A 174 -2.90 -12.35 -12.00
C SER A 174 -2.35 -13.78 -11.94
N ILE A 175 -1.03 -13.95 -12.00
CA ILE A 175 -0.38 -15.26 -11.97
C ILE A 175 -0.29 -15.80 -10.54
N GLU A 176 -0.04 -14.93 -9.56
CA GLU A 176 0.25 -15.31 -8.17
C GLU A 176 -0.66 -14.58 -7.16
N PRO A 177 -1.99 -14.64 -7.28
CA PRO A 177 -2.89 -13.88 -6.41
C PRO A 177 -2.80 -14.28 -4.94
N ARG A 178 -2.13 -15.39 -4.59
CA ARG A 178 -2.00 -15.92 -3.23
C ARG A 178 -0.61 -15.84 -2.62
N LEU A 179 0.41 -15.56 -3.41
CA LEU A 179 1.80 -15.56 -2.93
C LEU A 179 2.13 -14.35 -2.07
N HIS A 180 1.28 -13.36 -2.12
CA HIS A 180 1.60 -12.11 -1.48
C HIS A 180 0.44 -11.71 -0.59
N ASN A 181 0.77 -11.28 0.60
CA ASN A 181 -0.06 -10.52 1.51
C ASN A 181 -0.42 -9.14 0.88
N TYR A 182 -0.63 -9.12 -0.45
CA TYR A 182 -1.10 -7.94 -1.16
C TYR A 182 -2.61 -7.86 -1.01
N PRO A 183 -3.11 -6.88 -0.32
CA PRO A 183 -4.54 -6.73 -0.16
C PRO A 183 -5.20 -6.43 -1.51
N ARG A 184 -6.34 -7.04 -1.73
CA ARG A 184 -7.14 -6.92 -2.96
C ARG A 184 -7.44 -5.48 -3.35
N TRP A 185 -7.55 -4.56 -2.38
CA TRP A 185 -7.77 -3.14 -2.66
C TRP A 185 -6.64 -2.53 -3.48
N ASN A 186 -5.40 -2.96 -3.23
CA ASN A 186 -4.22 -2.44 -3.91
C ASN A 186 -4.25 -2.76 -5.41
N ILE A 187 -4.67 -3.97 -5.76
CA ILE A 187 -4.87 -4.39 -7.16
C ILE A 187 -5.90 -3.47 -7.82
N ARG A 188 -7.04 -3.25 -7.18
CA ARG A 188 -8.10 -2.40 -7.74
C ARG A 188 -7.67 -0.93 -7.83
N ALA A 189 -6.96 -0.41 -6.83
CA ALA A 189 -6.42 0.95 -6.85
C ALA A 189 -5.43 1.18 -8.00
N MET A 190 -4.68 0.16 -8.39
CA MET A 190 -3.80 0.19 -9.57
C MET A 190 -4.59 0.12 -10.88
N GLN A 191 -5.62 -0.71 -10.95
CA GLN A 191 -6.43 -0.88 -12.17
C GLN A 191 -7.17 0.41 -12.57
N ILE A 192 -7.64 1.21 -11.60
CA ILE A 192 -8.36 2.46 -11.86
C ILE A 192 -7.55 3.45 -12.74
N PRO A 193 -6.30 3.84 -12.42
CA PRO A 193 -5.51 4.70 -13.30
C PRO A 193 -5.14 4.02 -14.62
N MET A 194 -4.95 2.70 -14.64
CA MET A 194 -4.69 1.94 -15.86
C MET A 194 -5.88 2.03 -16.83
N GLU A 195 -7.10 1.79 -16.36
CA GLU A 195 -8.34 1.93 -17.14
C GLU A 195 -8.48 3.36 -17.71
N LYS A 196 -8.23 4.39 -16.89
CA LYS A 196 -8.27 5.80 -17.32
C LYS A 196 -7.27 6.12 -18.44
N ILE A 197 -6.14 5.44 -18.49
CA ILE A 197 -5.18 5.61 -19.59
C ILE A 197 -5.73 4.93 -20.85
N LEU A 198 -6.16 3.66 -20.72
CA LEU A 198 -6.66 2.87 -21.85
C LEU A 198 -7.88 3.52 -22.52
N ASP A 199 -8.82 4.04 -21.75
CA ASP A 199 -10.01 4.74 -22.25
C ASP A 199 -9.68 5.97 -23.12
N ARG A 200 -8.53 6.61 -22.88
CA ARG A 200 -8.07 7.75 -23.68
C ARG A 200 -7.44 7.37 -25.01
N TYR A 201 -6.93 6.14 -25.12
CA TYR A 201 -6.35 5.64 -26.36
C TYR A 201 -7.38 4.98 -27.28
N ASN A 202 -8.56 4.64 -26.73
CA ASN A 202 -9.66 4.02 -27.48
C ASN A 202 -10.67 5.06 -28.03
N LYS A 203 -10.45 6.34 -27.76
CA LYS A 203 -11.20 7.50 -28.32
C LYS A 203 -10.39 8.22 -29.35
#